data_e3640793bc1eced964edaa76eb866af4
#
_entry.id   e3640793bc1eced964edaa76eb866af4
#
_cell.length_a   1.000
_cell.length_b   1.000
_cell.length_c   1.000
_cell.angle_alpha   90.00
_cell.angle_beta   90.00
_cell.angle_gamma   90.00
#
_symmetry.space_group_name_H-M   'P 1'
#
loop_
_entity.id
_entity.type
_entity.pdbx_description
1 polymer ?
#
loop_
_entity_poly.entity_id
_entity_poly.type
_entity_poly.pdbx_seq_one_letter_code
_entity_poly.pdbx_strand_id
1 'polypeptide(L)'
;MVLFRKVDMKYVALLPLVFLLGHVVSGEHSPVRMFLMRVFARYIEVPVLHLSYLACVGRLNFLSRFFLTRWLILYPIAYPFGHYGDTGRPIPAAELIKMIDSLEGPIAVGPCRCRMGHRACGHPMETDIVIKTGTEVWLDAFPYAYRTIGKEEAKSIVRECASQGMFQMVFLHCLVGGALNEYVICNCCTDGCVPYILNRTLGQGIYPMIRGDWHAVVDVSSCERCGACVEVCPFSARELEEGIPHVLECFGCGLCAAGCKAGATKMQRT
;
A
#
# COMPACT_ATOMS: atom_id res chain seq x y z
N MET A 1 23.13 -4.55 10.29
CA MET A 1 22.02 -4.81 11.24
C MET A 1 21.77 -3.52 12.00
N VAL A 2 21.03 -2.58 11.37
CA VAL A 2 20.74 -1.27 11.96
C VAL A 2 19.63 -1.50 12.99
N LEU A 3 19.95 -1.23 14.24
CA LEU A 3 19.04 -1.25 15.36
C LEU A 3 17.85 -0.31 15.10
N PHE A 4 16.71 -0.84 14.68
CA PHE A 4 15.45 -0.17 14.98
C PHE A 4 15.20 -0.35 16.48
N ARG A 5 15.76 0.60 17.26
CA ARG A 5 15.41 0.77 18.66
C ARG A 5 13.89 0.86 18.76
N LYS A 6 13.35 0.30 19.84
CA LYS A 6 11.93 0.29 20.25
C LYS A 6 11.12 1.40 19.59
N VAL A 7 10.07 1.01 18.86
CA VAL A 7 9.08 1.93 18.29
C VAL A 7 8.65 2.91 19.38
N ASP A 8 9.03 4.17 19.25
CA ASP A 8 8.78 5.17 20.28
C ASP A 8 7.37 5.76 20.11
N MET A 9 6.43 5.20 20.85
CA MET A 9 4.99 5.51 20.75
C MET A 9 4.64 6.96 21.13
N LYS A 10 5.54 7.70 21.79
CA LYS A 10 5.27 9.10 22.22
C LYS A 10 4.98 10.04 21.05
N TYR A 11 5.53 9.76 19.85
CA TYR A 11 5.33 10.58 18.65
C TYR A 11 3.97 10.38 17.97
N VAL A 12 3.23 9.32 18.31
CA VAL A 12 1.87 9.11 17.78
C VAL A 12 0.93 10.26 18.20
N ALA A 13 1.17 10.88 19.34
CA ALA A 13 0.41 12.03 19.80
C ALA A 13 0.56 13.28 18.89
N LEU A 14 1.61 13.36 18.08
CA LEU A 14 1.80 14.44 17.10
C LEU A 14 0.98 14.28 15.82
N LEU A 15 0.40 13.11 15.62
CA LEU A 15 -0.32 12.79 14.40
C LEU A 15 -1.45 13.76 14.03
N PRO A 16 -2.36 14.15 14.96
CA PRO A 16 -3.42 15.11 14.64
C PRO A 16 -2.87 16.48 14.23
N LEU A 17 -1.77 16.92 14.83
CA LEU A 17 -1.13 18.18 14.50
C LEU A 17 -0.50 18.14 13.12
N VAL A 18 0.24 17.09 12.80
CA VAL A 18 0.85 16.89 11.46
C VAL A 18 -0.22 16.82 10.40
N PHE A 19 -1.34 16.15 10.69
CA PHE A 19 -2.49 16.06 9.78
C PHE A 19 -3.12 17.42 9.52
N LEU A 20 -3.40 18.18 10.59
CA LEU A 20 -4.03 19.50 10.50
C LEU A 20 -3.14 20.51 9.74
N LEU A 21 -1.86 20.58 10.11
CA LEU A 21 -0.91 21.47 9.45
C LEU A 21 -0.68 21.09 7.99
N GLY A 22 -0.68 19.78 7.71
CA GLY A 22 -0.52 19.28 6.37
C GLY A 22 -1.62 19.71 5.41
N HIS A 23 -2.86 19.84 5.86
CA HIS A 23 -3.99 20.29 5.05
C HIS A 23 -3.98 21.81 4.75
N VAL A 24 -3.29 22.59 5.57
CA VAL A 24 -3.24 24.07 5.43
C VAL A 24 -2.13 24.52 4.47
N VAL A 25 -1.12 23.68 4.24
CA VAL A 25 0.05 24.05 3.43
C VAL A 25 -0.15 23.65 1.97
N SER A 26 -0.18 24.63 1.07
CA SER A 26 -0.27 24.42 -0.38
C SER A 26 1.12 24.34 -1.04
N GLY A 27 1.24 23.53 -2.11
CA GLY A 27 2.45 23.42 -2.95
C GLY A 27 3.31 22.18 -2.66
N GLU A 28 3.76 21.51 -3.75
CA GLU A 28 4.49 20.22 -3.69
C GLU A 28 5.82 20.30 -2.95
N HIS A 29 6.58 21.33 -3.17
CA HIS A 29 7.92 21.54 -2.60
C HIS A 29 7.96 22.63 -1.54
N SER A 30 6.82 22.92 -0.89
CA SER A 30 6.83 23.84 0.25
C SER A 30 7.79 23.32 1.34
N PRO A 31 8.71 24.17 1.85
CA PRO A 31 9.64 23.76 2.92
C PRO A 31 8.94 23.21 4.17
N VAL A 32 7.79 23.78 4.51
CA VAL A 32 6.96 23.32 5.64
C VAL A 32 6.42 21.92 5.37
N ARG A 33 5.93 21.68 4.17
CA ARG A 33 5.43 20.37 3.75
C ARG A 33 6.53 19.31 3.80
N MET A 34 7.67 19.59 3.19
CA MET A 34 8.83 18.68 3.21
C MET A 34 9.30 18.37 4.62
N PHE A 35 9.29 19.37 5.50
CA PHE A 35 9.59 19.19 6.93
C PHE A 35 8.57 18.26 7.62
N LEU A 36 7.27 18.49 7.42
CA LEU A 36 6.20 17.64 7.98
C LEU A 36 6.29 16.21 7.50
N MET A 37 6.60 16.00 6.21
CA MET A 37 6.82 14.66 5.65
C MET A 37 8.01 13.95 6.31
N ARG A 38 9.12 14.65 6.51
CA ARG A 38 10.29 14.08 7.22
C ARG A 38 9.96 13.68 8.65
N VAL A 39 9.23 14.54 9.37
CA VAL A 39 8.77 14.24 10.74
C VAL A 39 7.86 13.01 10.73
N PHE A 40 6.90 12.96 9.82
CA PHE A 40 6.00 11.82 9.67
C PHE A 40 6.77 10.54 9.36
N ALA A 41 7.57 10.53 8.31
CA ALA A 41 8.34 9.36 7.88
C ALA A 41 9.24 8.83 8.99
N ARG A 42 9.94 9.73 9.71
CA ARG A 42 10.95 9.35 10.70
C ARG A 42 10.38 8.91 12.04
N TYR A 43 9.29 9.54 12.49
CA TYR A 43 8.83 9.38 13.88
C TYR A 43 7.42 8.83 14.03
N ILE A 44 6.56 8.96 13.01
CA ILE A 44 5.12 8.68 13.14
C ILE A 44 4.71 7.44 12.36
N GLU A 45 5.14 7.29 11.12
CA GLU A 45 4.64 6.27 10.19
C GLU A 45 4.78 4.85 10.74
N VAL A 46 5.99 4.40 11.08
CA VAL A 46 6.22 3.03 11.56
C VAL A 46 5.52 2.74 12.88
N PRO A 47 5.54 3.63 13.90
CA PRO A 47 4.73 3.48 15.11
C PRO A 47 3.24 3.31 14.84
N VAL A 48 2.67 4.12 13.96
CA VAL A 48 1.25 4.03 13.60
C VAL A 48 0.94 2.73 12.89
N LEU A 49 1.76 2.32 11.92
CA LEU A 49 1.60 1.04 11.23
C LEU A 49 1.68 -0.13 12.21
N HIS A 50 2.64 -0.10 13.14
CA HIS A 50 2.77 -1.14 14.16
C HIS A 50 1.55 -1.21 15.08
N LEU A 51 1.08 -0.07 15.58
CA LEU A 51 -0.11 -0.01 16.44
C LEU A 51 -1.36 -0.50 15.70
N SER A 52 -1.53 -0.08 14.44
CA SER A 52 -2.63 -0.51 13.59
C SER A 52 -2.62 -2.03 13.38
N TYR A 53 -1.45 -2.62 13.13
CA TYR A 53 -1.30 -4.06 13.04
C TYR A 53 -1.70 -4.76 14.35
N LEU A 54 -1.20 -4.28 15.50
CA LEU A 54 -1.56 -4.83 16.81
C LEU A 54 -3.07 -4.76 17.09
N ALA A 55 -3.72 -3.67 16.68
CA ALA A 55 -5.15 -3.46 16.88
C ALA A 55 -6.03 -4.32 15.95
N CYS A 56 -5.54 -4.73 14.79
CA CYS A 56 -6.31 -5.53 13.84
C CYS A 56 -6.08 -7.04 13.98
N VAL A 57 -4.84 -7.47 14.07
CA VAL A 57 -4.48 -8.90 14.08
C VAL A 57 -3.54 -9.30 15.21
N GLY A 58 -2.88 -8.34 15.86
CA GLY A 58 -1.95 -8.58 16.97
C GLY A 58 -2.63 -8.69 18.33
N ARG A 59 -1.85 -8.41 19.37
CA ARG A 59 -2.26 -8.55 20.79
C ARG A 59 -3.41 -7.65 21.21
N LEU A 60 -3.67 -6.58 20.48
CA LEU A 60 -4.75 -5.61 20.77
C LEU A 60 -5.96 -5.82 19.85
N ASN A 61 -6.11 -6.99 19.22
CA ASN A 61 -7.17 -7.23 18.25
C ASN A 61 -8.59 -7.18 18.85
N PHE A 62 -8.73 -7.21 20.18
CA PHE A 62 -9.99 -6.93 20.84
C PHE A 62 -10.53 -5.52 20.50
N LEU A 63 -9.65 -4.55 20.18
CA LEU A 63 -10.05 -3.21 19.77
C LEU A 63 -10.85 -3.21 18.47
N SER A 64 -10.53 -4.10 17.53
CA SER A 64 -11.25 -4.23 16.27
C SER A 64 -12.44 -5.19 16.33
N ARG A 65 -12.44 -6.13 17.27
CA ARG A 65 -13.48 -7.16 17.41
C ARG A 65 -14.71 -6.69 18.19
N PHE A 66 -14.51 -5.91 19.26
CA PHE A 66 -15.61 -5.41 20.06
C PHE A 66 -16.19 -4.14 19.47
N PHE A 67 -17.52 -4.07 19.35
CA PHE A 67 -18.23 -2.95 18.74
C PHE A 67 -17.86 -1.60 19.38
N LEU A 68 -17.90 -1.51 20.70
CA LEU A 68 -17.62 -0.26 21.42
C LEU A 68 -16.18 0.24 21.17
N THR A 69 -15.18 -0.63 21.33
CA THR A 69 -13.78 -0.23 21.13
C THR A 69 -13.48 0.10 19.67
N ARG A 70 -14.10 -0.62 18.74
CA ARG A 70 -13.99 -0.34 17.32
C ARG A 70 -14.48 1.07 16.97
N TRP A 71 -15.65 1.46 17.50
CA TRP A 71 -16.26 2.75 17.18
C TRP A 71 -15.70 3.92 18.00
N LEU A 72 -15.36 3.71 19.27
CA LEU A 72 -14.89 4.79 20.14
C LEU A 72 -13.39 5.02 20.05
N ILE A 73 -12.59 4.00 19.70
CA ILE A 73 -11.13 4.09 19.68
C ILE A 73 -10.60 4.02 18.24
N LEU A 74 -10.95 2.98 17.48
CA LEU A 74 -10.36 2.78 16.16
C LEU A 74 -10.97 3.67 15.08
N TYR A 75 -12.28 3.89 15.10
CA TYR A 75 -12.94 4.70 14.10
C TYR A 75 -12.39 6.15 14.04
N PRO A 76 -12.26 6.90 15.15
CA PRO A 76 -11.73 8.26 15.12
C PRO A 76 -10.30 8.36 14.59
N ILE A 77 -9.52 7.27 14.67
CA ILE A 77 -8.14 7.22 14.19
C ILE A 77 -8.10 6.72 12.75
N ALA A 78 -8.72 5.60 12.45
CA ALA A 78 -8.63 4.94 11.15
C ALA A 78 -9.40 5.67 10.05
N TYR A 79 -10.57 6.25 10.38
CA TYR A 79 -11.42 6.95 9.42
C TYR A 79 -10.74 8.14 8.76
N PRO A 80 -10.12 9.09 9.49
CA PRO A 80 -9.38 10.16 8.85
C PRO A 80 -8.24 9.66 7.96
N PHE A 81 -7.52 8.63 8.39
CA PHE A 81 -6.47 8.03 7.58
C PHE A 81 -7.00 7.42 6.29
N GLY A 82 -8.09 6.69 6.36
CA GLY A 82 -8.67 6.03 5.20
C GLY A 82 -9.35 7.00 4.22
N HIS A 83 -9.96 8.08 4.72
CA HIS A 83 -10.76 8.99 3.89
C HIS A 83 -10.02 10.25 3.43
N TYR A 84 -9.05 10.73 4.21
CA TYR A 84 -8.28 11.94 3.91
C TYR A 84 -6.80 11.65 3.63
N GLY A 85 -6.32 10.48 4.04
CA GLY A 85 -5.07 9.92 3.61
C GLY A 85 -5.26 9.09 2.33
N ASP A 86 -4.20 8.85 1.57
CA ASP A 86 -4.28 7.92 0.44
C ASP A 86 -4.04 6.49 0.94
N THR A 87 -4.96 5.59 0.64
CA THR A 87 -4.84 4.17 1.01
C THR A 87 -4.05 3.35 0.01
N GLY A 88 -3.54 3.97 -1.03
CA GLY A 88 -2.87 3.32 -2.15
C GLY A 88 -3.85 2.79 -3.20
N ARG A 89 -3.44 2.87 -4.46
CA ARG A 89 -4.19 2.38 -5.63
C ARG A 89 -3.52 1.14 -6.18
N PRO A 90 -4.17 -0.01 -6.17
CA PRO A 90 -3.64 -1.20 -6.82
C PRO A 90 -3.44 -0.97 -8.32
N ILE A 91 -2.33 -1.50 -8.84
CA ILE A 91 -1.96 -1.41 -10.25
C ILE A 91 -1.37 -2.75 -10.71
N PRO A 92 -1.67 -3.23 -11.94
CA PRO A 92 -1.02 -4.42 -12.46
C PRO A 92 0.50 -4.21 -12.60
N ALA A 93 1.29 -5.22 -12.21
CA ALA A 93 2.75 -5.13 -12.28
C ALA A 93 3.27 -4.75 -13.68
N ALA A 94 2.64 -5.25 -14.74
CA ALA A 94 3.01 -4.91 -16.11
C ALA A 94 2.82 -3.41 -16.43
N GLU A 95 1.76 -2.80 -15.91
CA GLU A 95 1.49 -1.39 -16.11
C GLU A 95 2.37 -0.51 -15.23
N LEU A 96 2.64 -0.96 -14.01
CA LEU A 96 3.59 -0.31 -13.12
C LEU A 96 5.01 -0.28 -13.72
N ILE A 97 5.44 -1.35 -14.37
CA ILE A 97 6.74 -1.40 -15.08
C ILE A 97 6.79 -0.35 -16.19
N LYS A 98 5.72 -0.17 -16.96
CA LYS A 98 5.63 0.89 -17.98
C LYS A 98 5.65 2.28 -17.34
N MET A 99 4.97 2.45 -16.22
CA MET A 99 4.98 3.70 -15.45
C MET A 99 6.40 4.03 -14.97
N ILE A 100 7.17 3.05 -14.48
CA ILE A 100 8.56 3.25 -14.05
C ILE A 100 9.44 3.74 -15.22
N ASP A 101 9.22 3.25 -16.43
CA ASP A 101 9.95 3.71 -17.62
C ASP A 101 9.74 5.22 -17.90
N SER A 102 8.56 5.74 -17.60
CA SER A 102 8.21 7.14 -17.80
C SER A 102 8.56 8.06 -16.63
N LEU A 103 9.00 7.51 -15.48
CA LEU A 103 9.36 8.32 -14.33
C LEU A 103 10.56 9.22 -14.63
N GLU A 104 10.46 10.46 -14.20
CA GLU A 104 11.56 11.42 -14.17
C GLU A 104 12.09 11.57 -12.73
N GLY A 105 13.38 11.88 -12.62
CA GLY A 105 14.04 12.09 -11.34
C GLY A 105 14.56 10.80 -10.67
N PRO A 106 15.11 10.93 -9.47
CA PRO A 106 15.72 9.82 -8.75
C PRO A 106 14.67 8.86 -8.19
N ILE A 107 15.04 7.57 -8.18
CA ILE A 107 14.27 6.50 -7.54
C ILE A 107 15.14 5.95 -6.42
N ALA A 108 14.56 5.63 -5.28
CA ALA A 108 15.26 4.93 -4.22
C ALA A 108 14.45 3.73 -3.70
N VAL A 109 15.14 2.77 -3.10
CA VAL A 109 14.53 1.61 -2.47
C VAL A 109 14.97 1.52 -1.02
N GLY A 110 14.07 1.03 -0.20
CA GLY A 110 14.32 0.77 1.21
C GLY A 110 13.40 -0.30 1.79
N PRO A 111 13.46 -0.48 3.12
CA PRO A 111 12.68 -1.50 3.77
C PRO A 111 11.18 -1.16 3.78
N CYS A 112 10.34 -2.16 3.48
CA CYS A 112 8.89 -2.03 3.59
C CYS A 112 8.47 -1.55 4.98
N ARG A 113 7.79 -0.42 5.05
CA ARG A 113 7.44 0.26 6.29
C ARG A 113 6.52 -0.57 7.19
N CYS A 114 5.57 -1.27 6.60
CA CYS A 114 4.71 -2.19 7.35
C CYS A 114 5.52 -3.31 8.00
N ARG A 115 6.37 -4.00 7.22
CA ARG A 115 7.20 -5.11 7.71
C ARG A 115 8.23 -4.66 8.73
N MET A 116 8.73 -3.43 8.64
CA MET A 116 9.56 -2.83 9.69
C MET A 116 8.82 -2.77 11.02
N GLY A 117 7.53 -2.43 10.99
CA GLY A 117 6.72 -2.30 12.19
C GLY A 117 6.46 -3.62 12.90
N HIS A 118 6.16 -4.71 12.18
CA HIS A 118 5.66 -5.94 12.81
C HIS A 118 6.35 -7.24 12.41
N ARG A 119 7.06 -7.28 11.27
CA ARG A 119 7.78 -8.49 10.77
C ARG A 119 6.93 -9.76 10.69
N ALA A 120 5.64 -9.62 10.36
CA ALA A 120 4.69 -10.72 10.43
C ALA A 120 4.73 -11.67 9.23
N CYS A 121 5.38 -11.28 8.11
CA CYS A 121 5.46 -12.09 6.90
C CYS A 121 6.90 -12.41 6.49
N GLY A 122 7.08 -13.45 5.69
CA GLY A 122 8.37 -13.91 5.18
C GLY A 122 8.84 -13.26 3.88
N HIS A 123 8.09 -12.29 3.33
CA HIS A 123 8.44 -11.62 2.08
C HIS A 123 9.69 -10.72 2.19
N PRO A 124 10.36 -10.41 1.07
CA PRO A 124 11.56 -9.56 1.06
C PRO A 124 11.33 -8.21 1.75
N MET A 125 12.34 -7.74 2.46
CA MET A 125 12.25 -6.49 3.23
C MET A 125 12.46 -5.25 2.34
N GLU A 126 13.46 -5.25 1.44
CA GLU A 126 13.79 -4.12 0.56
C GLU A 126 12.86 -4.08 -0.66
N THR A 127 11.64 -3.61 -0.47
CA THR A 127 10.60 -3.58 -1.51
C THR A 127 9.79 -2.30 -1.53
N ASP A 128 10.16 -1.33 -0.70
CA ASP A 128 9.55 0.00 -0.66
C ASP A 128 10.29 0.92 -1.63
N ILE A 129 9.67 1.20 -2.78
CA ILE A 129 10.27 2.04 -3.82
C ILE A 129 9.70 3.44 -3.71
N VAL A 130 10.56 4.40 -3.38
CA VAL A 130 10.16 5.82 -3.28
C VAL A 130 10.56 6.57 -4.54
N ILE A 131 9.68 7.48 -4.97
CA ILE A 131 9.78 8.23 -6.21
C ILE A 131 9.46 9.70 -5.97
N LYS A 132 9.87 10.57 -6.88
CA LYS A 132 9.56 12.01 -6.82
C LYS A 132 9.90 12.62 -5.45
N THR A 133 8.97 13.34 -4.83
CA THR A 133 9.15 13.93 -3.49
C THR A 133 9.42 12.90 -2.39
N GLY A 134 8.92 11.68 -2.56
CA GLY A 134 9.21 10.57 -1.66
C GLY A 134 10.71 10.24 -1.60
N THR A 135 11.40 10.28 -2.74
CA THR A 135 12.84 9.97 -2.77
C THR A 135 13.64 10.92 -1.88
N GLU A 136 13.42 12.24 -1.97
CA GLU A 136 14.10 13.20 -1.11
C GLU A 136 13.80 12.97 0.37
N VAL A 137 12.52 12.79 0.71
CA VAL A 137 12.07 12.66 2.09
C VAL A 137 12.65 11.41 2.76
N TRP A 138 12.58 10.26 2.08
CA TRP A 138 13.00 8.99 2.69
C TRP A 138 14.50 8.80 2.68
N LEU A 139 15.23 9.29 1.67
CA LEU A 139 16.70 9.32 1.70
C LEU A 139 17.22 10.20 2.83
N ASP A 140 16.60 11.36 3.07
CA ASP A 140 16.99 12.26 4.15
C ASP A 140 16.58 11.73 5.53
N ALA A 141 15.37 11.19 5.66
CA ALA A 141 14.90 10.61 6.92
C ALA A 141 15.65 9.33 7.32
N PHE A 142 16.11 8.54 6.35
CA PHE A 142 16.71 7.23 6.57
C PHE A 142 17.94 6.98 5.67
N PRO A 143 19.01 7.79 5.79
CA PRO A 143 20.17 7.75 4.88
C PRO A 143 20.93 6.42 4.90
N TYR A 144 20.73 5.57 5.91
CA TYR A 144 21.36 4.24 6.03
C TYR A 144 20.42 3.08 5.66
N ALA A 145 19.16 3.36 5.38
CA ALA A 145 18.16 2.33 5.09
C ALA A 145 17.63 2.42 3.66
N TYR A 146 17.65 3.62 3.06
CA TYR A 146 17.26 3.84 1.67
C TYR A 146 18.50 4.11 0.82
N ARG A 147 18.49 3.62 -0.41
CA ARG A 147 19.54 3.83 -1.41
C ARG A 147 18.93 4.16 -2.78
N THR A 148 19.60 5.00 -3.53
CA THR A 148 19.21 5.30 -4.92
C THR A 148 19.40 4.08 -5.80
N ILE A 149 18.44 3.85 -6.70
CA ILE A 149 18.45 2.76 -7.68
C ILE A 149 18.12 3.26 -9.08
N GLY A 150 18.46 2.46 -10.09
CA GLY A 150 18.03 2.70 -11.47
C GLY A 150 16.65 2.11 -11.75
N LYS A 151 16.05 2.54 -12.88
CA LYS A 151 14.75 2.04 -13.35
C LYS A 151 14.72 0.53 -13.54
N GLU A 152 15.78 -0.07 -14.07
CA GLU A 152 15.86 -1.52 -14.30
C GLU A 152 15.83 -2.31 -12.99
N GLU A 153 16.52 -1.83 -11.96
CA GLU A 153 16.48 -2.44 -10.64
C GLU A 153 15.08 -2.31 -10.02
N ALA A 154 14.46 -1.13 -10.10
CA ALA A 154 13.10 -0.91 -9.63
C ALA A 154 12.10 -1.88 -10.31
N LYS A 155 12.20 -2.05 -11.63
CA LYS A 155 11.38 -3.00 -12.40
C LYS A 155 11.67 -4.45 -12.02
N SER A 156 12.93 -4.79 -11.73
CA SER A 156 13.30 -6.13 -11.25
C SER A 156 12.65 -6.46 -9.92
N ILE A 157 12.68 -5.53 -8.96
CA ILE A 157 12.02 -5.67 -7.66
C ILE A 157 10.52 -5.89 -7.83
N VAL A 158 9.87 -5.11 -8.69
CA VAL A 158 8.42 -5.27 -8.98
C VAL A 158 8.11 -6.65 -9.55
N ARG A 159 8.92 -7.13 -10.53
CA ARG A 159 8.73 -8.47 -11.12
C ARG A 159 8.92 -9.58 -10.10
N GLU A 160 9.96 -9.49 -9.30
CA GLU A 160 10.24 -10.46 -8.25
C GLU A 160 9.11 -10.52 -7.22
N CYS A 161 8.66 -9.37 -6.72
CA CYS A 161 7.53 -9.31 -5.79
C CYS A 161 6.24 -9.87 -6.41
N ALA A 162 5.93 -9.52 -7.66
CA ALA A 162 4.76 -10.03 -8.35
C ALA A 162 4.81 -11.55 -8.54
N SER A 163 5.99 -12.12 -8.83
CA SER A 163 6.18 -13.58 -8.96
C SER A 163 5.96 -14.33 -7.64
N GLN A 164 6.10 -13.65 -6.51
CA GLN A 164 5.82 -14.16 -5.17
C GLN A 164 4.35 -13.94 -4.74
N GLY A 165 3.46 -13.53 -5.65
CA GLY A 165 2.06 -13.28 -5.35
C GLY A 165 1.79 -11.96 -4.63
N MET A 166 2.76 -11.08 -4.55
CA MET A 166 2.58 -9.74 -3.96
C MET A 166 1.92 -8.82 -4.98
N PHE A 167 0.95 -8.03 -4.55
CA PHE A 167 0.30 -7.03 -5.37
C PHE A 167 0.94 -5.65 -5.19
N GLN A 168 0.92 -4.86 -6.26
CA GLN A 168 1.50 -3.53 -6.25
C GLN A 168 0.46 -2.47 -5.97
N MET A 169 0.83 -1.46 -5.18
CA MET A 169 0.05 -0.25 -4.96
C MET A 169 0.91 0.99 -5.15
N VAL A 170 0.33 2.01 -5.77
CA VAL A 170 0.93 3.34 -5.82
C VAL A 170 0.21 4.22 -4.80
N PHE A 171 0.98 4.81 -3.88
CA PHE A 171 0.47 5.77 -2.92
C PHE A 171 0.68 7.18 -3.45
N LEU A 172 -0.40 7.95 -3.43
CA LEU A 172 -0.38 9.38 -3.68
C LEU A 172 -0.10 10.10 -2.37
N HIS A 173 0.35 11.32 -2.45
CA HIS A 173 0.70 12.08 -1.27
C HIS A 173 -0.55 12.52 -0.51
N CYS A 174 -0.79 11.93 0.64
CA CYS A 174 -2.05 12.03 1.34
C CYS A 174 -2.09 13.00 2.52
N LEU A 175 -1.02 13.14 3.27
CA LEU A 175 -1.08 13.86 4.55
C LEU A 175 -0.97 15.36 4.42
N VAL A 176 -0.70 15.89 3.25
CA VAL A 176 -0.32 17.30 3.11
C VAL A 176 -1.01 17.98 1.95
N GLY A 177 -2.27 17.67 1.74
CA GLY A 177 -3.21 18.47 0.96
C GLY A 177 -2.89 18.70 -0.51
N GLY A 178 -3.71 18.19 -1.39
CA GLY A 178 -4.09 18.83 -2.64
C GLY A 178 -3.29 18.52 -3.88
N ALA A 179 -2.11 17.90 -3.84
CA ALA A 179 -1.45 17.47 -5.05
C ALA A 179 -1.42 15.94 -5.14
N LEU A 180 -1.99 15.42 -6.20
CA LEU A 180 -2.02 13.99 -6.54
C LEU A 180 -0.66 13.55 -7.08
N ASN A 181 0.39 13.61 -6.23
CA ASN A 181 1.71 13.16 -6.63
C ASN A 181 2.02 11.81 -6.01
N GLU A 182 2.28 10.87 -6.88
CA GLU A 182 2.80 9.56 -6.50
C GLU A 182 4.14 9.74 -5.80
N TYR A 183 4.33 9.07 -4.69
CA TYR A 183 5.57 9.15 -3.93
C TYR A 183 6.14 7.81 -3.49
N VAL A 184 5.30 6.77 -3.43
CA VAL A 184 5.72 5.43 -3.05
C VAL A 184 5.04 4.38 -3.93
N ILE A 185 5.84 3.43 -4.40
CA ILE A 185 5.41 2.18 -5.00
C ILE A 185 5.62 1.09 -3.95
N CYS A 186 4.53 0.58 -3.40
CA CYS A 186 4.55 -0.50 -2.43
C CYS A 186 4.34 -1.85 -3.10
N ASN A 187 5.12 -2.85 -2.68
CA ASN A 187 4.91 -4.26 -3.01
C ASN A 187 4.28 -4.94 -1.79
N CYS A 188 3.00 -5.19 -1.87
CA CYS A 188 2.12 -5.54 -0.76
C CYS A 188 1.77 -7.02 -0.72
N CYS A 189 1.53 -7.53 0.48
CA CYS A 189 1.08 -8.89 0.73
C CYS A 189 -0.17 -8.90 1.62
N THR A 190 -0.91 -9.97 1.62
CA THR A 190 -2.17 -10.10 2.38
C THR A 190 -1.96 -10.25 3.88
N ASP A 191 -0.81 -10.71 4.29
CA ASP A 191 -0.43 -11.05 5.68
C ASP A 191 0.38 -9.96 6.39
N GLY A 192 0.99 -9.02 5.64
CA GLY A 192 1.86 -8.00 6.20
C GLY A 192 1.56 -6.56 5.82
N CYS A 193 0.73 -6.30 4.82
CA CYS A 193 0.40 -4.93 4.42
C CYS A 193 -0.65 -4.32 5.36
N VAL A 194 -0.26 -3.32 6.14
CA VAL A 194 -1.14 -2.70 7.15
C VAL A 194 -2.36 -2.02 6.53
N PRO A 195 -2.26 -1.20 5.46
CA PRO A 195 -3.43 -0.67 4.77
C PRO A 195 -4.42 -1.75 4.32
N TYR A 196 -3.92 -2.85 3.75
CA TYR A 196 -4.76 -3.98 3.38
C TYR A 196 -5.45 -4.61 4.59
N ILE A 197 -4.71 -4.89 5.67
CA ILE A 197 -5.23 -5.47 6.91
C ILE A 197 -6.29 -4.57 7.55
N LEU A 198 -6.05 -3.26 7.60
CA LEU A 198 -7.03 -2.27 8.10
C LEU A 198 -8.33 -2.33 7.31
N ASN A 199 -8.24 -2.31 5.98
CA ASN A 199 -9.42 -2.42 5.12
C ASN A 199 -10.19 -3.72 5.35
N ARG A 200 -9.50 -4.86 5.36
CA ARG A 200 -10.14 -6.18 5.56
C ARG A 200 -10.75 -6.35 6.94
N THR A 201 -10.18 -5.72 7.96
CA THR A 201 -10.65 -5.82 9.35
C THR A 201 -11.75 -4.81 9.66
N LEU A 202 -11.61 -3.58 9.19
CA LEU A 202 -12.52 -2.49 9.53
C LEU A 202 -13.60 -2.24 8.48
N GLY A 203 -13.35 -2.67 7.24
CA GLY A 203 -14.26 -2.54 6.10
C GLY A 203 -14.14 -1.20 5.37
N GLN A 204 -14.74 -1.15 4.18
CA GLN A 204 -14.71 0.02 3.28
C GLN A 204 -15.31 1.29 3.90
N GLY A 205 -16.25 1.17 4.82
CA GLY A 205 -16.87 2.33 5.47
C GLY A 205 -15.96 3.04 6.48
N ILE A 206 -14.97 2.32 7.06
CA ILE A 206 -14.07 2.90 8.06
C ILE A 206 -12.68 3.17 7.47
N TYR A 207 -12.15 2.22 6.74
CA TYR A 207 -10.85 2.36 6.08
C TYR A 207 -10.96 1.91 4.62
N PRO A 208 -11.39 2.81 3.71
CA PRO A 208 -11.58 2.46 2.30
C PRO A 208 -10.25 2.19 1.63
N MET A 209 -10.22 1.19 0.77
CA MET A 209 -9.19 1.06 -0.26
C MET A 209 -9.70 1.64 -1.57
N ILE A 210 -8.90 2.46 -2.20
CA ILE A 210 -9.23 3.08 -3.49
C ILE A 210 -9.02 2.04 -4.57
N ARG A 211 -9.95 1.94 -5.52
CA ARG A 211 -9.78 1.08 -6.70
C ARG A 211 -8.78 1.72 -7.65
N GLY A 212 -7.95 0.89 -8.27
CA GLY A 212 -7.08 1.32 -9.36
C GLY A 212 -7.87 1.54 -10.65
N ASP A 213 -7.20 2.09 -11.65
CA ASP A 213 -7.77 2.41 -12.97
C ASP A 213 -7.92 1.18 -13.89
N TRP A 214 -7.75 -0.02 -13.34
CA TRP A 214 -7.76 -1.27 -14.09
C TRP A 214 -8.79 -2.23 -13.52
N HIS A 215 -9.41 -3.02 -14.39
CA HIS A 215 -10.28 -4.12 -13.98
C HIS A 215 -9.99 -5.37 -14.79
N ALA A 216 -10.26 -6.51 -14.18
CA ALA A 216 -10.06 -7.79 -14.83
C ALA A 216 -11.29 -8.17 -15.66
N VAL A 217 -11.06 -8.66 -16.87
CA VAL A 217 -12.07 -9.24 -17.75
C VAL A 217 -11.69 -10.68 -18.08
N VAL A 218 -12.68 -11.52 -18.32
CA VAL A 218 -12.50 -12.94 -18.65
C VAL A 218 -13.04 -13.21 -20.03
N ASP A 219 -12.19 -13.77 -20.89
CA ASP A 219 -12.62 -14.39 -22.13
C ASP A 219 -13.07 -15.82 -21.82
N VAL A 220 -14.37 -16.02 -21.77
CA VAL A 220 -14.99 -17.30 -21.42
C VAL A 220 -14.64 -18.39 -22.44
N SER A 221 -14.41 -18.03 -23.71
CA SER A 221 -14.12 -18.97 -24.77
C SER A 221 -12.75 -19.64 -24.63
N SER A 222 -11.77 -18.92 -24.05
CA SER A 222 -10.43 -19.42 -23.78
C SER A 222 -10.22 -19.85 -22.32
N CYS A 223 -11.25 -19.75 -21.48
CA CYS A 223 -11.16 -20.07 -20.07
C CYS A 223 -11.21 -21.58 -19.81
N GLU A 224 -10.16 -22.13 -19.19
CA GLU A 224 -10.08 -23.54 -18.78
C GLU A 224 -10.86 -23.86 -17.48
N ARG A 225 -11.54 -22.88 -16.88
CA ARG A 225 -12.35 -23.01 -15.66
C ARG A 225 -11.58 -23.58 -14.44
N CYS A 226 -10.26 -23.38 -14.40
CA CYS A 226 -9.39 -23.95 -13.37
C CYS A 226 -9.51 -23.29 -11.99
N GLY A 227 -10.19 -22.17 -11.86
CA GLY A 227 -10.38 -21.45 -10.56
C GLY A 227 -9.20 -20.65 -10.06
N ALA A 228 -8.00 -20.77 -10.63
CA ALA A 228 -6.78 -20.14 -10.14
C ALA A 228 -6.90 -18.60 -9.97
N CYS A 229 -7.68 -17.95 -10.84
CA CYS A 229 -7.91 -16.50 -10.74
C CYS A 229 -8.78 -16.08 -9.53
N VAL A 230 -9.55 -16.99 -8.97
CA VAL A 230 -10.31 -16.79 -7.72
C VAL A 230 -9.37 -16.96 -6.52
N GLU A 231 -8.58 -18.04 -6.51
CA GLU A 231 -7.66 -18.35 -5.42
C GLU A 231 -6.59 -17.26 -5.22
N VAL A 232 -6.05 -16.70 -6.32
CA VAL A 232 -5.01 -15.69 -6.26
C VAL A 232 -5.54 -14.29 -5.95
N CYS A 233 -6.86 -14.08 -5.91
CA CYS A 233 -7.45 -12.75 -5.71
C CYS A 233 -7.36 -12.29 -4.26
N PRO A 234 -6.48 -11.33 -3.91
CA PRO A 234 -6.30 -10.89 -2.53
C PRO A 234 -7.52 -10.15 -1.98
N PHE A 235 -8.35 -9.60 -2.87
CA PHE A 235 -9.51 -8.78 -2.51
C PHE A 235 -10.82 -9.58 -2.46
N SER A 236 -10.81 -10.89 -2.73
CA SER A 236 -12.01 -11.71 -2.86
C SER A 236 -13.03 -11.12 -3.87
N ALA A 237 -12.51 -10.48 -4.92
CA ALA A 237 -13.30 -9.81 -5.95
C ALA A 237 -13.65 -10.74 -7.11
N ARG A 238 -13.55 -12.05 -6.91
CA ARG A 238 -13.86 -13.08 -7.91
C ARG A 238 -14.55 -14.26 -7.25
N GLU A 239 -15.48 -14.83 -7.98
CA GLU A 239 -16.17 -16.06 -7.60
C GLU A 239 -16.35 -16.96 -8.82
N LEU A 240 -16.67 -18.23 -8.59
CA LEU A 240 -17.05 -19.16 -9.64
C LEU A 240 -18.56 -19.35 -9.62
N GLU A 241 -19.20 -19.11 -10.75
CA GLU A 241 -20.59 -19.40 -10.98
C GLU A 241 -20.66 -20.40 -12.15
N GLU A 242 -21.17 -21.59 -11.91
CA GLU A 242 -21.17 -22.70 -12.88
C GLU A 242 -19.77 -23.02 -13.47
N GLY A 243 -18.71 -22.81 -12.70
CA GLY A 243 -17.32 -22.99 -13.12
C GLY A 243 -16.74 -21.84 -13.95
N ILE A 244 -17.51 -20.79 -14.21
CA ILE A 244 -17.06 -19.59 -14.93
C ILE A 244 -16.65 -18.53 -13.91
N PRO A 245 -15.45 -17.93 -14.03
CA PRO A 245 -15.04 -16.86 -13.12
C PRO A 245 -15.80 -15.56 -13.39
N HIS A 246 -16.53 -15.10 -12.40
CA HIS A 246 -17.16 -13.78 -12.38
C HIS A 246 -16.32 -12.77 -11.62
N VAL A 247 -16.35 -11.51 -12.08
CA VAL A 247 -15.66 -10.39 -11.46
C VAL A 247 -16.68 -9.56 -10.70
N LEU A 248 -16.49 -9.46 -9.38
CA LEU A 248 -17.31 -8.63 -8.49
C LEU A 248 -16.72 -7.21 -8.42
N GLU A 249 -16.23 -6.82 -7.26
CA GLU A 249 -15.63 -5.51 -7.01
C GLU A 249 -14.10 -5.54 -7.21
N CYS A 250 -13.64 -5.49 -8.47
CA CYS A 250 -12.21 -5.55 -8.79
C CYS A 250 -11.46 -4.30 -8.31
N PHE A 251 -10.31 -4.51 -7.67
CA PHE A 251 -9.39 -3.45 -7.24
C PHE A 251 -8.26 -3.15 -8.24
N GLY A 252 -8.13 -3.94 -9.31
CA GLY A 252 -7.20 -3.65 -10.39
C GLY A 252 -5.75 -4.11 -10.19
N CYS A 253 -5.45 -5.01 -9.25
CA CYS A 253 -4.08 -5.42 -8.95
C CYS A 253 -3.40 -6.32 -10.01
N GLY A 254 -4.17 -7.00 -10.86
CA GLY A 254 -3.67 -7.79 -11.98
C GLY A 254 -3.11 -9.17 -11.66
N LEU A 255 -3.07 -9.62 -10.40
CA LEU A 255 -2.52 -10.95 -10.06
C LEU A 255 -3.24 -12.10 -10.78
N CYS A 256 -4.55 -11.99 -10.91
CA CYS A 256 -5.34 -13.01 -11.62
C CYS A 256 -5.04 -13.07 -13.13
N ALA A 257 -4.68 -11.96 -13.76
CA ALA A 257 -4.27 -11.94 -15.16
C ALA A 257 -2.85 -12.50 -15.32
N ALA A 258 -1.93 -12.13 -14.41
CA ALA A 258 -0.56 -12.66 -14.40
C ALA A 258 -0.50 -14.17 -14.14
N GLY A 259 -1.40 -14.69 -13.29
CA GLY A 259 -1.50 -16.12 -12.97
C GLY A 259 -2.32 -16.97 -13.94
N CYS A 260 -2.99 -16.37 -14.93
CA CYS A 260 -3.83 -17.11 -15.88
C CYS A 260 -3.01 -17.77 -16.98
N LYS A 261 -2.74 -19.07 -16.85
CA LYS A 261 -1.95 -19.84 -17.83
C LYS A 261 -2.59 -19.87 -19.23
N ALA A 262 -3.93 -19.92 -19.30
CA ALA A 262 -4.67 -19.89 -20.55
C ALA A 262 -4.74 -18.48 -21.19
N GLY A 263 -4.26 -17.43 -20.51
CA GLY A 263 -4.38 -16.05 -20.98
C GLY A 263 -5.81 -15.52 -21.09
N ALA A 264 -6.77 -16.26 -20.54
CA ALA A 264 -8.20 -15.92 -20.58
C ALA A 264 -8.56 -14.70 -19.73
N THR A 265 -7.81 -14.42 -18.65
CA THR A 265 -8.00 -13.22 -17.85
C THR A 265 -7.06 -12.12 -18.32
N LYS A 266 -7.61 -10.95 -18.63
CA LYS A 266 -6.88 -9.77 -19.08
C LYS A 266 -7.23 -8.57 -18.21
N MET A 267 -6.34 -7.57 -18.14
CA MET A 267 -6.62 -6.30 -17.50
C MET A 267 -7.03 -5.26 -18.54
N GLN A 268 -8.12 -4.56 -18.27
CA GLN A 268 -8.57 -3.43 -19.08
C GLN A 268 -8.56 -2.16 -18.21
N ARG A 269 -8.24 -1.04 -18.82
CA ARG A 269 -8.31 0.26 -18.15
C ARG A 269 -9.77 0.73 -18.10
N THR A 270 -10.17 1.27 -16.96
CA THR A 270 -11.53 1.82 -16.73
C THR A 270 -11.69 3.16 -17.43
#